data_e45dda372c3d9cc4bbbce05e73e54a91
#
_entry.id   e45dda372c3d9cc4bbbce05e73e54a91
#
_cell.length_a   1.000
_cell.length_b   1.000
_cell.length_c   1.000
_cell.angle_alpha   90.00
_cell.angle_beta   90.00
_cell.angle_gamma   90.00
#
_symmetry.space_group_name_H-M   'P 1'
#
loop_
_entity.id
_entity.type
_entity.pdbx_description
1 polymer ?
#
loop_
_entity_poly.entity_id
_entity_poly.type
_entity_poly.pdbx_seq_one_letter_code
_entity_poly.pdbx_strand_id
1 'polypeptide(L)'
;HERTPYILSEMGFSYSSSMRGDDKPYYTLLDGKESNLVEIPSKWEMDDYVAQAYSVYPPEPAGLDRISCYRNVQDNDIREFHGYYDMGLCIVYLMHPQISGAPGRNLVLEEVLKEVTSHDDVWVATGSQVADYWRQAYPKKEA
;
A
#
# COMPACT_ATOMS: atom_id res chain seq x y z
N HIS A 1 9.28 -14.58 -2.07
CA HIS A 1 10.36 -15.51 -1.73
C HIS A 1 11.39 -14.81 -0.85
N GLU A 2 11.97 -15.49 0.12
CA GLU A 2 12.92 -14.92 1.10
C GLU A 2 14.12 -14.20 0.45
N ARG A 3 14.54 -14.66 -0.71
CA ARG A 3 15.66 -14.05 -1.46
C ARG A 3 15.26 -12.82 -2.28
N THR A 4 13.97 -12.53 -2.42
CA THR A 4 13.51 -11.41 -3.27
C THR A 4 14.12 -10.07 -2.85
N PRO A 5 14.13 -9.67 -1.57
CA PRO A 5 14.72 -8.40 -1.16
C PRO A 5 16.22 -8.29 -1.46
N TYR A 6 16.95 -9.38 -1.34
CA TYR A 6 18.39 -9.42 -1.68
C TYR A 6 18.60 -9.14 -3.17
N ILE A 7 17.84 -9.83 -4.02
CA ILE A 7 17.94 -9.66 -5.48
C ILE A 7 17.56 -8.22 -5.88
N LEU A 8 16.49 -7.68 -5.33
CA LEU A 8 16.08 -6.30 -5.62
C LEU A 8 17.15 -5.29 -5.19
N SER A 9 17.74 -5.50 -4.02
CA SER A 9 18.84 -4.65 -3.52
C SER A 9 20.08 -4.75 -4.41
N GLU A 10 20.48 -5.96 -4.79
CA GLU A 10 21.63 -6.22 -5.71
C GLU A 10 21.40 -5.61 -7.08
N MET A 11 20.19 -5.64 -7.59
CA MET A 11 19.81 -5.04 -8.87
C MET A 11 19.66 -3.51 -8.81
N GLY A 12 19.80 -2.89 -7.64
CA GLY A 12 19.72 -1.44 -7.46
C GLY A 12 18.31 -0.87 -7.48
N PHE A 13 17.29 -1.67 -7.15
CA PHE A 13 15.95 -1.14 -6.98
C PHE A 13 15.92 -0.14 -5.81
N SER A 14 15.25 0.99 -6.02
CA SER A 14 15.18 2.05 -5.01
C SER A 14 14.18 1.74 -3.91
N TYR A 15 13.12 1.02 -4.21
CA TYR A 15 12.07 0.65 -3.26
C TYR A 15 11.42 -0.69 -3.60
N SER A 16 10.72 -1.21 -2.62
CA SER A 16 9.76 -2.32 -2.69
C SER A 16 8.46 -1.88 -2.00
N SER A 17 7.33 -2.49 -2.35
CA SER A 17 6.05 -2.32 -1.66
C SER A 17 5.38 -3.70 -1.54
N SER A 18 6.00 -4.58 -0.77
CA SER A 18 5.61 -5.99 -0.66
C SER A 18 5.41 -6.46 0.78
N MET A 19 5.96 -5.71 1.73
CA MET A 19 5.91 -6.04 3.15
C MET A 19 4.98 -5.09 3.91
N ARG A 20 4.64 -5.48 5.15
CA ARG A 20 3.62 -4.83 5.97
C ARG A 20 4.10 -4.57 7.40
N GLY A 21 5.40 -4.31 7.55
CA GLY A 21 6.05 -4.25 8.85
C GLY A 21 5.82 -2.96 9.64
N ASP A 22 5.39 -1.89 8.99
CA ASP A 22 5.19 -0.58 9.61
C ASP A 22 4.08 0.19 8.87
N ASP A 23 3.70 1.36 9.34
CA ASP A 23 2.81 2.34 8.69
C ASP A 23 3.58 3.51 8.08
N LYS A 24 4.90 3.45 8.13
CA LYS A 24 5.85 4.38 7.52
C LYS A 24 6.83 3.61 6.63
N PRO A 25 7.44 4.25 5.64
CA PRO A 25 8.56 3.65 4.94
C PRO A 25 9.68 3.25 5.91
N TYR A 26 10.44 2.24 5.55
CA TYR A 26 11.59 1.80 6.34
C TYR A 26 12.65 1.15 5.45
N TYR A 27 13.88 1.07 5.94
CA TYR A 27 14.93 0.34 5.23
C TYR A 27 14.76 -1.17 5.41
N THR A 28 14.76 -1.90 4.31
CA THR A 28 14.72 -3.37 4.35
C THR A 28 16.01 -3.88 5.01
N LEU A 29 15.85 -4.72 6.02
CA LEU A 29 16.99 -5.37 6.69
C LEU A 29 17.42 -6.60 5.90
N LEU A 30 18.69 -6.63 5.51
CA LEU A 30 19.36 -7.79 4.93
C LEU A 30 20.48 -8.22 5.86
N ASP A 31 20.42 -9.45 6.34
CA ASP A 31 21.38 -9.99 7.34
C ASP A 31 21.54 -9.07 8.57
N GLY A 32 20.43 -8.47 9.02
CA GLY A 32 20.39 -7.58 10.16
C GLY A 32 20.93 -6.16 9.93
N LYS A 33 21.25 -5.81 8.70
CA LYS A 33 21.73 -4.47 8.31
C LYS A 33 20.76 -3.77 7.38
N GLU A 34 20.63 -2.45 7.54
CA GLU A 34 19.81 -1.62 6.64
C GLU A 34 20.40 -1.61 5.23
N SER A 35 19.64 -2.10 4.25
CA SER A 35 19.99 -2.05 2.84
C SER A 35 19.66 -0.68 2.21
N ASN A 36 19.91 -0.49 0.91
CA ASN A 36 19.45 0.69 0.17
C ASN A 36 18.00 0.57 -0.33
N LEU A 37 17.40 -0.60 -0.17
CA LEU A 37 16.03 -0.88 -0.58
C LEU A 37 15.06 -0.32 0.47
N VAL A 38 14.31 0.71 0.12
CA VAL A 38 13.26 1.26 0.98
C VAL A 38 11.99 0.43 0.79
N GLU A 39 11.43 -0.05 1.87
CA GLU A 39 10.11 -0.67 1.85
C GLU A 39 9.05 0.42 2.08
N ILE A 40 8.07 0.49 1.18
CA ILE A 40 6.87 1.34 1.30
C ILE A 40 5.72 0.40 1.61
N PRO A 41 5.33 0.27 2.89
CA PRO A 41 4.45 -0.81 3.32
C PRO A 41 3.04 -0.64 2.75
N SER A 42 2.49 -1.74 2.23
CA SER A 42 1.09 -1.86 1.86
C SER A 42 0.34 -2.67 2.92
N LYS A 43 -0.96 -2.51 3.00
CA LYS A 43 -1.82 -3.25 3.95
C LYS A 43 -2.93 -3.98 3.21
N TRP A 44 -3.38 -5.09 3.79
CA TRP A 44 -4.49 -5.86 3.23
C TRP A 44 -5.79 -5.06 3.20
N GLU A 45 -5.96 -4.17 4.16
CA GLU A 45 -7.14 -3.31 4.30
C GLU A 45 -7.31 -2.33 3.15
N MET A 46 -6.19 -1.96 2.48
CA MET A 46 -6.16 -1.05 1.31
C MET A 46 -6.03 -1.80 -0.03
N ASP A 47 -6.24 -3.10 -0.04
CA ASP A 47 -6.15 -3.94 -1.24
C ASP A 47 -7.55 -4.22 -1.78
N ASP A 48 -7.88 -3.68 -2.95
CA ASP A 48 -9.20 -3.82 -3.57
C ASP A 48 -9.55 -5.28 -3.89
N TYR A 49 -8.54 -6.13 -4.12
CA TYR A 49 -8.74 -7.54 -4.37
C TYR A 49 -9.36 -8.25 -3.15
N VAL A 50 -8.87 -7.94 -1.96
CA VAL A 50 -9.36 -8.55 -0.71
C VAL A 50 -10.83 -8.23 -0.47
N ALA A 51 -11.25 -6.99 -0.73
CA ALA A 51 -12.61 -6.55 -0.46
C ALA A 51 -13.59 -6.82 -1.62
N GLN A 52 -13.14 -6.78 -2.87
CA GLN A 52 -14.00 -6.67 -4.04
C GLN A 52 -13.83 -7.78 -5.08
N ALA A 53 -12.83 -8.66 -4.93
CA ALA A 53 -12.69 -9.80 -5.82
C ALA A 53 -13.52 -10.99 -5.32
N TYR A 54 -14.12 -11.71 -6.27
CA TYR A 54 -14.70 -13.01 -6.02
C TYR A 54 -13.68 -14.09 -6.41
N SER A 55 -13.38 -14.97 -5.48
CA SER A 55 -12.54 -16.13 -5.75
C SER A 55 -13.26 -17.41 -5.38
N VAL A 56 -13.13 -18.43 -6.19
CA VAL A 56 -13.57 -19.79 -5.87
C VAL A 56 -12.43 -20.63 -5.35
N TYR A 57 -11.24 -20.02 -5.16
CA TYR A 57 -10.06 -20.75 -4.74
C TYR A 57 -9.27 -19.96 -3.68
N PRO A 58 -8.95 -20.55 -2.53
CA PRO A 58 -9.34 -21.91 -2.11
C PRO A 58 -10.86 -22.00 -1.85
N PRO A 59 -11.48 -23.16 -2.15
CA PRO A 59 -12.93 -23.32 -1.99
C PRO A 59 -13.36 -23.41 -0.51
N GLU A 60 -12.44 -23.47 0.39
CA GLU A 60 -12.69 -23.68 1.82
C GLU A 60 -12.07 -22.55 2.69
N PRO A 61 -12.79 -22.13 3.74
CA PRO A 61 -14.19 -22.48 4.04
C PRO A 61 -15.17 -21.74 3.12
N ALA A 62 -16.22 -22.44 2.72
CA ALA A 62 -17.23 -21.90 1.80
C ALA A 62 -17.88 -20.61 2.36
N GLY A 63 -18.01 -19.62 1.49
CA GLY A 63 -18.72 -18.38 1.80
C GLY A 63 -17.83 -17.23 2.35
N LEU A 64 -16.52 -17.41 2.38
CA LEU A 64 -15.60 -16.29 2.68
C LEU A 64 -15.32 -15.42 1.45
N ASP A 65 -15.48 -15.93 0.25
CA ASP A 65 -15.29 -15.21 -1.00
C ASP A 65 -16.53 -14.37 -1.32
N ARG A 66 -16.65 -13.23 -0.66
CA ARG A 66 -17.79 -12.35 -0.86
C ARG A 66 -17.33 -11.00 -1.39
N ILE A 67 -17.99 -10.54 -2.44
CA ILE A 67 -17.86 -9.16 -2.89
C ILE A 67 -18.51 -8.25 -1.86
N SER A 68 -17.73 -7.34 -1.30
CA SER A 68 -18.19 -6.37 -0.32
C SER A 68 -19.16 -5.35 -0.94
N CYS A 69 -20.04 -4.80 -0.13
CA CYS A 69 -20.89 -3.67 -0.50
C CYS A 69 -20.00 -2.45 -0.81
N TYR A 70 -20.22 -1.79 -1.94
CA TYR A 70 -19.44 -0.63 -2.38
C TYR A 70 -19.37 0.48 -1.33
N ARG A 71 -20.47 0.75 -0.65
CA ARG A 71 -20.51 1.74 0.44
C ARG A 71 -19.57 1.38 1.60
N ASN A 72 -19.50 0.10 1.96
CA ASN A 72 -18.62 -0.33 3.04
C ASN A 72 -17.15 -0.21 2.63
N VAL A 73 -16.81 -0.56 1.38
CA VAL A 73 -15.45 -0.39 0.87
C VAL A 73 -15.05 1.08 0.87
N GLN A 74 -15.90 1.94 0.33
CA GLN A 74 -15.68 3.39 0.33
C GLN A 74 -15.50 3.95 1.74
N ASP A 75 -16.37 3.57 2.69
CA ASP A 75 -16.29 4.03 4.08
C ASP A 75 -15.01 3.54 4.76
N ASN A 76 -14.60 2.30 4.51
CA ASN A 76 -13.35 1.77 5.04
C ASN A 76 -12.13 2.53 4.49
N ASP A 77 -12.04 2.68 3.18
CA ASP A 77 -10.90 3.35 2.52
C ASP A 77 -10.76 4.80 2.98
N ILE A 78 -11.88 5.52 3.12
CA ILE A 78 -11.89 6.90 3.60
C ILE A 78 -11.51 6.98 5.09
N ARG A 79 -11.99 6.04 5.93
CA ARG A 79 -11.63 6.01 7.36
C ARG A 79 -10.16 5.70 7.56
N GLU A 80 -9.62 4.76 6.81
CA GLU A 80 -8.19 4.46 6.83
C GLU A 80 -7.38 5.68 6.40
N PHE A 81 -7.79 6.37 5.33
CA PHE A 81 -7.15 7.63 4.93
C PHE A 81 -7.11 8.64 6.08
N HIS A 82 -8.24 8.92 6.72
CA HIS A 82 -8.27 9.87 7.83
C HIS A 82 -7.39 9.45 9.01
N GLY A 83 -7.37 8.16 9.35
CA GLY A 83 -6.49 7.63 10.39
C GLY A 83 -5.01 7.85 10.08
N TYR A 84 -4.61 7.55 8.85
CA TYR A 84 -3.23 7.79 8.37
C TYR A 84 -2.90 9.29 8.29
N TYR A 85 -3.83 10.10 7.82
CA TYR A 85 -3.70 11.55 7.73
C TYR A 85 -3.48 12.20 9.09
N ASP A 86 -4.35 11.91 10.06
CA ASP A 86 -4.29 12.45 11.42
C ASP A 86 -2.98 12.08 12.14
N MET A 87 -2.42 10.92 11.80
CA MET A 87 -1.16 10.43 12.38
C MET A 87 0.08 10.80 11.57
N GLY A 88 -0.07 11.42 10.40
CA GLY A 88 1.04 11.77 9.50
C GLY A 88 1.79 10.55 8.98
N LEU A 89 1.07 9.54 8.53
CA LEU A 89 1.59 8.26 8.05
C LEU A 89 1.61 8.17 6.52
N CYS A 90 2.12 7.06 5.99
CA CYS A 90 2.21 6.80 4.56
C CYS A 90 1.20 5.72 4.15
N ILE A 91 0.09 6.13 3.54
CA ILE A 91 -0.91 5.19 3.03
C ILE A 91 -0.59 4.75 1.61
N VAL A 92 -0.82 3.46 1.32
CA VAL A 92 -0.68 2.86 -0.01
C VAL A 92 -1.96 2.14 -0.37
N TYR A 93 -2.69 2.64 -1.36
CA TYR A 93 -3.82 1.93 -1.97
C TYR A 93 -3.32 0.98 -3.05
N LEU A 94 -3.59 -0.30 -2.89
CA LEU A 94 -3.26 -1.33 -3.87
C LEU A 94 -4.50 -1.60 -4.74
N MET A 95 -4.42 -1.22 -6.01
CA MET A 95 -5.54 -1.29 -6.95
C MET A 95 -5.21 -2.20 -8.12
N HIS A 96 -6.18 -3.02 -8.50
CA HIS A 96 -6.08 -3.91 -9.65
C HIS A 96 -7.01 -3.41 -10.78
N PRO A 97 -6.50 -3.14 -11.99
CA PRO A 97 -7.33 -2.64 -13.10
C PRO A 97 -8.56 -3.51 -13.39
N GLN A 98 -8.43 -4.83 -13.24
CA GLN A 98 -9.52 -5.77 -13.42
C GLN A 98 -10.56 -5.74 -12.29
N ILE A 99 -10.25 -5.12 -11.16
CA ILE A 99 -11.14 -4.97 -10.01
C ILE A 99 -11.69 -3.55 -9.98
N SER A 100 -10.89 -2.58 -9.58
CA SER A 100 -11.31 -1.17 -9.44
C SER A 100 -11.62 -0.49 -10.77
N GLY A 101 -11.13 -1.02 -11.91
CA GLY A 101 -11.46 -0.53 -13.24
C GLY A 101 -12.87 -0.90 -13.73
N ALA A 102 -13.62 -1.76 -13.02
CA ALA A 102 -15.02 -2.04 -13.36
C ALA A 102 -15.90 -0.81 -13.08
N PRO A 103 -16.93 -0.51 -13.92
CA PRO A 103 -17.65 0.76 -13.88
C PRO A 103 -18.16 1.18 -12.49
N GLY A 104 -18.81 0.28 -11.76
CA GLY A 104 -19.34 0.58 -10.44
C GLY A 104 -18.26 0.75 -9.36
N ARG A 105 -17.16 0.00 -9.46
CA ARG A 105 -16.03 0.07 -8.52
C ARG A 105 -15.15 1.27 -8.78
N ASN A 106 -15.06 1.69 -10.06
CA ASN A 106 -14.33 2.89 -10.41
C ASN A 106 -14.96 4.15 -9.78
N LEU A 107 -16.28 4.17 -9.56
CA LEU A 107 -16.95 5.25 -8.81
C LEU A 107 -16.52 5.27 -7.34
N VAL A 108 -16.30 4.12 -6.72
CA VAL A 108 -15.76 4.04 -5.34
C VAL A 108 -14.36 4.64 -5.30
N LEU A 109 -13.49 4.23 -6.21
CA LEU A 109 -12.13 4.76 -6.31
C LEU A 109 -12.14 6.28 -6.55
N GLU A 110 -13.02 6.77 -7.41
CA GLU A 110 -13.16 8.22 -7.67
C GLU A 110 -13.51 8.99 -6.39
N GLU A 111 -14.45 8.50 -5.58
CA GLU A 111 -14.84 9.16 -4.34
C GLU A 111 -13.71 9.14 -3.29
N VAL A 112 -12.98 8.03 -3.17
CA VAL A 112 -11.80 7.94 -2.30
C VAL A 112 -10.72 8.93 -2.74
N LEU A 113 -10.42 9.00 -4.03
CA LEU A 113 -9.43 9.93 -4.56
C LEU A 113 -9.85 11.40 -4.40
N LYS A 114 -11.13 11.71 -4.55
CA LYS A 114 -11.67 13.06 -4.26
C LYS A 114 -11.42 13.45 -2.81
N GLU A 115 -11.69 12.54 -1.89
CA GLU A 115 -11.43 12.79 -0.47
C GLU A 115 -9.94 13.05 -0.23
N VAL A 116 -9.07 12.15 -0.67
CA VAL A 116 -7.62 12.28 -0.51
C VAL A 116 -7.10 13.61 -1.08
N THR A 117 -7.55 13.99 -2.29
CA THR A 117 -7.07 15.20 -2.96
C THR A 117 -7.76 16.47 -2.52
N SER A 118 -8.76 16.40 -1.64
CA SER A 118 -9.38 17.58 -1.02
C SER A 118 -8.51 18.21 0.06
N HIS A 119 -7.45 17.54 0.49
CA HIS A 119 -6.52 17.98 1.52
C HIS A 119 -5.26 18.56 0.87
N ASP A 120 -5.06 19.88 0.99
CA ASP A 120 -3.97 20.62 0.32
C ASP A 120 -2.58 20.21 0.79
N ASP A 121 -2.45 19.64 1.98
CA ASP A 121 -1.21 19.19 2.60
C ASP A 121 -0.92 17.69 2.42
N VAL A 122 -1.75 16.98 1.67
CA VAL A 122 -1.48 15.59 1.29
C VAL A 122 -0.52 15.54 0.11
N TRP A 123 0.60 14.88 0.32
CA TRP A 123 1.56 14.62 -0.74
C TRP A 123 1.26 13.33 -1.50
N VAL A 124 0.67 13.46 -2.68
CA VAL A 124 0.49 12.35 -3.62
C VAL A 124 1.78 12.14 -4.40
N ALA A 125 2.43 11.01 -4.20
CA ALA A 125 3.79 10.77 -4.69
C ALA A 125 3.93 9.40 -5.36
N THR A 126 4.93 9.29 -6.24
CA THR A 126 5.39 8.00 -6.74
C THR A 126 6.24 7.28 -5.69
N GLY A 127 6.33 5.94 -5.77
CA GLY A 127 7.17 5.18 -4.84
C GLY A 127 8.64 5.62 -4.85
N SER A 128 9.18 6.01 -6.02
CA SER A 128 10.54 6.56 -6.11
C SER A 128 10.69 7.87 -5.34
N GLN A 129 9.73 8.77 -5.45
CA GLN A 129 9.75 10.06 -4.71
C GLN A 129 9.68 9.81 -3.19
N VAL A 130 8.83 8.89 -2.75
CA VAL A 130 8.74 8.52 -1.33
C VAL A 130 10.07 7.94 -0.84
N ALA A 131 10.68 7.03 -1.60
CA ALA A 131 11.96 6.43 -1.23
C ALA A 131 13.10 7.45 -1.18
N ASP A 132 13.14 8.41 -2.10
CA ASP A 132 14.15 9.46 -2.11
C ASP A 132 13.97 10.44 -0.94
N TYR A 133 12.74 10.84 -0.67
CA TYR A 133 12.41 11.61 0.53
C TYR A 133 12.83 10.90 1.82
N TRP A 134 12.51 9.60 1.92
CA TRP A 134 12.85 8.80 3.10
C TRP A 134 14.35 8.78 3.37
N ARG A 135 15.16 8.56 2.33
CA ARG A 135 16.63 8.56 2.46
C ARG A 135 17.19 9.90 2.91
N GLN A 136 16.58 11.01 2.46
CA GLN A 136 17.02 12.36 2.84
C GLN A 136 16.61 12.72 4.27
N ALA A 137 15.37 12.42 4.64
CA ALA A 137 14.81 12.77 5.94
C ALA A 137 15.29 11.84 7.07
N TYR A 138 15.54 10.58 6.74
CA TYR A 138 15.91 9.53 7.69
C TYR A 138 17.11 8.74 7.17
N PRO A 139 18.32 9.33 7.15
CA PRO A 139 19.50 8.63 6.69
C PRO A 139 19.77 7.36 7.51
N LYS A 140 20.29 6.33 6.85
CA LYS A 140 20.63 5.06 7.53
C LYS A 140 21.57 5.30 8.70
N LYS A 141 21.43 4.51 9.74
CA LYS A 141 22.40 4.51 10.84
C LYS A 141 23.73 3.94 10.33
N GLU A 142 24.79 4.68 10.55
CA GLU A 142 26.13 4.14 10.33
C GLU A 142 26.33 2.93 11.24
N ALA A 143 26.79 1.81 10.66
CA ALA A 143 27.02 0.54 11.39
C ALA A 143 28.35 0.57 12.12
#